data_7315f50413b6866bc68c8932d6839e70
#
_entry.id   7315f50413b6866bc68c8932d6839e70
#
_cell.length_a   1.000
_cell.length_b   1.000
_cell.length_c   1.000
_cell.angle_alpha   90.00
_cell.angle_beta   90.00
_cell.angle_gamma   90.00
#
_symmetry.space_group_name_H-M   'P 1'
#
loop_
_entity.id
_entity.type
_entity.pdbx_description
1 polymer ?
#
loop_
_entity_poly.entity_id
_entity_poly.type
_entity_poly.pdbx_seq_one_letter_code
_entity_poly.pdbx_strand_id
1 'polypeptide(L)'
;FEPWERDDGLHPDQSLDPDLSYNRYLRENGYSGENLWHTVANSAEGLGGEVLSGWSMRNVQYPARVDKKHSETAFMTDRAMQVIEELDDNPWCLHLSYIKPHWPYMAPDPYHALYSTEDIIPAIRSDRELLGRHPVVSAFGYHEESISFSRDECRKRVIPAYMGLISELDFHIGRLIDFLKIRGDLDNTVIVLTSDHGDYLGDHWLGEKELFYES
;
A
#
# COMPACT_ATOMS: atom_id res chain seq x y z
N PHE A 1 -13.99 -5.56 -20.65
CA PHE A 1 -13.99 -5.28 -19.22
C PHE A 1 -14.62 -3.90 -19.00
N GLU A 2 -15.85 -3.88 -18.55
CA GLU A 2 -16.55 -2.65 -18.15
C GLU A 2 -17.50 -3.01 -16.98
N PRO A 3 -17.69 -2.11 -16.01
CA PRO A 3 -16.97 -0.86 -15.83
C PRO A 3 -15.55 -1.05 -15.34
N TRP A 4 -14.69 -0.06 -15.49
CA TRP A 4 -13.40 0.01 -14.84
C TRP A 4 -13.21 1.34 -14.14
N GLU A 5 -12.46 1.37 -13.05
CA GLU A 5 -12.21 2.55 -12.23
C GLU A 5 -10.77 2.53 -11.76
N ARG A 6 -10.15 3.70 -11.69
CA ARG A 6 -8.78 3.88 -11.22
C ARG A 6 -8.77 4.97 -10.16
N ASP A 7 -7.96 4.79 -9.14
CA ASP A 7 -7.64 5.85 -8.20
C ASP A 7 -6.42 6.68 -8.63
N ASP A 8 -5.55 6.13 -9.50
CA ASP A 8 -4.31 6.71 -10.03
C ASP A 8 -3.37 7.26 -8.93
N GLY A 9 -3.49 6.72 -7.71
CA GLY A 9 -2.83 7.27 -6.54
C GLY A 9 -1.31 7.25 -6.62
N LEU A 10 -0.71 6.23 -7.22
CA LEU A 10 0.73 5.99 -7.16
C LEU A 10 1.57 7.13 -7.77
N HIS A 11 1.14 7.66 -8.91
CA HIS A 11 1.79 8.80 -9.56
C HIS A 11 0.73 9.81 -10.03
N PRO A 12 0.06 10.48 -9.10
CA PRO A 12 -1.00 11.38 -9.47
C PRO A 12 -0.45 12.59 -10.20
N ASP A 13 -0.91 12.79 -11.41
CA ASP A 13 -0.76 14.08 -12.08
C ASP A 13 -1.65 15.09 -11.36
N GLN A 14 -1.07 16.20 -10.89
CA GLN A 14 -1.81 17.24 -10.19
C GLN A 14 -2.97 17.80 -11.03
N SER A 15 -2.87 17.76 -12.37
CA SER A 15 -3.95 18.16 -13.27
C SER A 15 -5.16 17.22 -13.20
N LEU A 16 -4.98 15.98 -12.79
CA LEU A 16 -6.03 14.96 -12.66
C LEU A 16 -6.62 14.88 -11.24
N ASP A 17 -6.01 15.57 -10.26
CA ASP A 17 -6.43 15.49 -8.85
C ASP A 17 -7.95 15.67 -8.63
N PRO A 18 -8.66 16.64 -9.23
CA PRO A 18 -10.08 16.79 -9.03
C PRO A 18 -10.92 15.63 -9.57
N ASP A 19 -10.41 14.92 -10.55
CA ASP A 19 -11.12 13.85 -11.26
C ASP A 19 -10.84 12.45 -10.71
N LEU A 20 -9.85 12.31 -9.83
CA LEU A 20 -9.54 11.03 -9.18
C LEU A 20 -10.68 10.62 -8.26
N SER A 21 -11.22 9.41 -8.47
CA SER A 21 -12.39 8.92 -7.75
C SER A 21 -12.14 8.86 -6.24
N TYR A 22 -10.97 8.43 -5.81
CA TYR A 22 -10.62 8.39 -4.40
C TYR A 22 -10.47 9.79 -3.78
N ASN A 23 -9.84 10.75 -4.45
CA ASN A 23 -9.78 12.13 -3.96
C ASN A 23 -11.16 12.77 -3.82
N ARG A 24 -12.07 12.50 -4.76
CA ARG A 24 -13.48 12.91 -4.68
C ARG A 24 -14.18 12.28 -3.49
N TYR A 25 -14.06 10.98 -3.31
CA TYR A 25 -14.58 10.25 -2.16
C TYR A 25 -14.09 10.85 -0.82
N LEU A 26 -12.80 11.17 -0.71
CA LEU A 26 -12.26 11.80 0.50
C LEU A 26 -12.89 13.18 0.75
N ARG A 27 -13.09 14.01 -0.29
CA ARG A 27 -13.78 15.30 -0.17
C ARG A 27 -15.23 15.15 0.31
N GLU A 28 -15.95 14.19 -0.23
CA GLU A 28 -17.32 13.85 0.18
C GLU A 28 -17.40 13.39 1.64
N ASN A 29 -16.33 12.78 2.16
CA ASN A 29 -16.19 12.38 3.55
C ASN A 29 -15.56 13.44 4.47
N GLY A 30 -15.50 14.71 4.01
CA GLY A 30 -15.14 15.86 4.84
C GLY A 30 -13.64 16.15 4.91
N TYR A 31 -12.80 15.47 4.16
CA TYR A 31 -11.39 15.83 4.05
C TYR A 31 -11.20 17.02 3.11
N SER A 32 -10.23 17.87 3.42
CA SER A 32 -9.96 19.08 2.63
C SER A 32 -8.46 19.26 2.39
N GLY A 33 -8.11 19.84 1.24
CA GLY A 33 -6.72 20.09 0.85
C GLY A 33 -6.52 19.83 -0.65
N GLU A 34 -5.30 20.06 -1.08
CA GLU A 34 -4.82 19.74 -2.42
C GLU A 34 -4.39 18.27 -2.44
N ASN A 35 -4.71 17.57 -3.51
CA ASN A 35 -4.40 16.15 -3.73
C ASN A 35 -4.46 15.31 -2.45
N LEU A 36 -5.67 14.91 -2.05
CA LEU A 36 -5.93 14.23 -0.78
C LEU A 36 -5.26 12.86 -0.68
N TRP A 37 -4.97 12.23 -1.82
CA TRP A 37 -4.17 11.01 -1.84
C TRP A 37 -2.79 11.24 -1.20
N HIS A 38 -2.13 12.37 -1.53
CA HIS A 38 -0.84 12.74 -0.93
C HIS A 38 -0.98 13.33 0.48
N THR A 39 -1.90 14.28 0.66
CA THR A 39 -1.92 15.13 1.86
C THR A 39 -2.71 14.56 3.01
N VAL A 40 -3.49 13.50 2.76
CA VAL A 40 -4.32 12.83 3.76
C VAL A 40 -4.00 11.34 3.83
N ALA A 41 -4.21 10.60 2.72
CA ALA A 41 -4.06 9.14 2.74
C ALA A 41 -2.60 8.69 2.91
N ASN A 42 -1.65 9.40 2.32
CA ASN A 42 -0.23 9.09 2.34
C ASN A 42 0.61 10.16 3.07
N SER A 43 0.10 10.69 4.14
CA SER A 43 0.80 11.63 5.02
C SER A 43 0.38 11.45 6.47
N ALA A 44 1.22 11.92 7.38
CA ALA A 44 0.92 12.03 8.80
C ALA A 44 0.76 13.49 9.23
N GLU A 45 0.34 13.71 10.47
CA GLU A 45 0.31 15.02 11.09
C GLU A 45 1.47 15.15 12.09
N GLY A 46 2.24 16.22 11.97
CA GLY A 46 3.29 16.56 12.90
C GLY A 46 2.75 17.23 14.17
N LEU A 47 3.63 17.39 15.17
CA LEU A 47 3.26 17.96 16.47
C LEU A 47 2.73 19.41 16.38
N GLY A 48 3.08 20.14 15.33
CA GLY A 48 2.60 21.50 15.05
C GLY A 48 1.41 21.55 14.10
N GLY A 49 0.85 20.42 13.71
CA GLY A 49 -0.25 20.31 12.72
C GLY A 49 0.23 20.36 11.27
N GLU A 50 1.55 20.34 11.03
CA GLU A 50 2.11 20.27 9.68
C GLU A 50 1.91 18.93 9.03
N VAL A 51 1.77 18.90 7.70
CA VAL A 51 1.66 17.68 6.91
C VAL A 51 3.04 17.04 6.74
N LEU A 52 3.20 15.84 7.26
CA LEU A 52 4.40 15.02 7.12
C LEU A 52 4.22 14.04 5.96
N SER A 53 4.87 14.29 4.84
CA SER A 53 4.77 13.46 3.64
C SER A 53 5.21 12.01 3.90
N GLY A 54 4.40 11.06 3.48
CA GLY A 54 4.71 9.62 3.53
C GLY A 54 5.79 9.19 2.54
N TRP A 55 6.11 10.02 1.54
CA TRP A 55 7.25 9.78 0.66
C TRP A 55 8.58 9.80 1.42
N SER A 56 8.61 10.40 2.60
CA SER A 56 9.75 10.34 3.49
C SER A 56 9.62 9.18 4.48
N MET A 57 10.41 8.13 4.30
CA MET A 57 10.37 6.91 5.13
C MET A 57 10.55 7.17 6.63
N ARG A 58 11.10 8.32 7.02
CA ARG A 58 11.19 8.72 8.45
C ARG A 58 9.84 9.02 9.09
N ASN A 59 8.81 9.30 8.29
CA ASN A 59 7.49 9.70 8.77
C ASN A 59 6.53 8.51 8.91
N VAL A 60 6.86 7.33 8.38
CA VAL A 60 5.96 6.16 8.36
C VAL A 60 5.67 5.56 9.75
N GLN A 61 6.40 5.97 10.78
CA GLN A 61 6.11 5.60 12.16
C GLN A 61 4.85 6.27 12.74
N TYR A 62 4.33 7.29 12.08
CA TYR A 62 3.10 7.99 12.48
C TYR A 62 1.91 7.44 11.69
N PRO A 63 0.69 7.48 12.28
CA PRO A 63 -0.51 7.07 11.56
C PRO A 63 -0.77 7.98 10.36
N ALA A 64 -1.31 7.40 9.30
CA ALA A 64 -1.86 8.19 8.21
C ALA A 64 -2.97 9.12 8.75
N ARG A 65 -3.12 10.30 8.14
CA ARG A 65 -4.16 11.28 8.52
C ARG A 65 -5.57 10.81 8.13
N VAL A 66 -5.68 9.84 7.24
CA VAL A 66 -6.96 9.24 6.86
C VAL A 66 -7.43 8.27 7.95
N ASP A 67 -8.72 8.31 8.26
CA ASP A 67 -9.36 7.25 9.07
C ASP A 67 -9.33 5.92 8.30
N LYS A 68 -9.07 4.79 8.97
CA LYS A 68 -9.01 3.46 8.37
C LYS A 68 -10.22 3.08 7.53
N LYS A 69 -11.41 3.58 7.89
CA LYS A 69 -12.65 3.33 7.13
C LYS A 69 -12.68 4.07 5.78
N HIS A 70 -11.85 5.07 5.63
CA HIS A 70 -11.73 5.87 4.42
C HIS A 70 -10.37 5.67 3.72
N SER A 71 -9.56 4.70 4.17
CA SER A 71 -8.29 4.38 3.51
C SER A 71 -8.51 3.96 2.06
N GLU A 72 -7.47 4.06 1.24
CA GLU A 72 -7.52 3.62 -0.15
C GLU A 72 -7.92 2.14 -0.27
N THR A 73 -7.39 1.29 0.59
CA THR A 73 -7.74 -0.14 0.66
C THR A 73 -9.22 -0.35 1.00
N ALA A 74 -9.76 0.42 1.95
CA ALA A 74 -11.19 0.39 2.30
C ALA A 74 -12.05 0.83 1.12
N PHE A 75 -11.71 1.96 0.50
CA PHE A 75 -12.42 2.52 -0.66
C PHE A 75 -12.47 1.52 -1.82
N MET A 76 -11.34 0.93 -2.21
CA MET A 76 -11.28 -0.03 -3.30
C MET A 76 -12.13 -1.27 -3.02
N THR A 77 -12.14 -1.75 -1.78
CA THR A 77 -12.97 -2.88 -1.35
C THR A 77 -14.46 -2.54 -1.43
N ASP A 78 -14.85 -1.38 -0.93
CA ASP A 78 -16.24 -0.90 -0.98
C ASP A 78 -16.72 -0.73 -2.41
N ARG A 79 -15.88 -0.19 -3.30
CA ARG A 79 -16.17 -0.08 -4.73
C ARG A 79 -16.31 -1.46 -5.40
N ALA A 80 -15.45 -2.42 -5.07
CA ALA A 80 -15.57 -3.79 -5.57
C ALA A 80 -16.91 -4.42 -5.19
N MET A 81 -17.32 -4.29 -3.92
CA MET A 81 -18.62 -4.79 -3.46
C MET A 81 -19.79 -4.10 -4.18
N GLN A 82 -19.74 -2.77 -4.37
CA GLN A 82 -20.77 -2.03 -5.12
C GLN A 82 -20.86 -2.49 -6.58
N VAL A 83 -19.72 -2.68 -7.27
CA VAL A 83 -19.71 -3.18 -8.66
C VAL A 83 -20.36 -4.56 -8.74
N ILE A 84 -20.06 -5.46 -7.80
CA ILE A 84 -20.68 -6.80 -7.76
C ILE A 84 -22.19 -6.68 -7.52
N GLU A 85 -22.65 -5.75 -6.66
CA GLU A 85 -24.08 -5.51 -6.45
C GLU A 85 -24.77 -4.98 -7.70
N GLU A 86 -24.15 -4.04 -8.41
CA GLU A 86 -24.68 -3.45 -9.65
C GLU A 86 -24.79 -4.47 -10.80
N LEU A 87 -23.96 -5.52 -10.80
CA LEU A 87 -24.00 -6.59 -11.80
C LEU A 87 -25.10 -7.60 -11.55
N ASP A 88 -25.71 -7.57 -10.34
CA ASP A 88 -26.82 -8.42 -9.92
C ASP A 88 -26.53 -9.92 -10.15
N ASP A 89 -27.44 -10.66 -10.79
CA ASP A 89 -27.28 -12.10 -11.09
C ASP A 89 -26.49 -12.40 -12.38
N ASN A 90 -25.97 -11.37 -13.05
CA ASN A 90 -25.19 -11.57 -14.28
C ASN A 90 -23.83 -12.19 -13.98
N PRO A 91 -23.32 -13.10 -14.83
CA PRO A 91 -21.94 -13.57 -14.71
C PRO A 91 -20.93 -12.43 -14.78
N TRP A 92 -19.96 -12.42 -13.88
CA TRP A 92 -18.95 -11.36 -13.82
C TRP A 92 -17.52 -11.93 -13.65
N CYS A 93 -16.57 -11.10 -14.03
CA CYS A 93 -15.15 -11.28 -13.73
C CYS A 93 -14.60 -9.94 -13.24
N LEU A 94 -14.17 -9.89 -11.99
CA LEU A 94 -13.63 -8.69 -11.37
C LEU A 94 -12.11 -8.83 -11.18
N HIS A 95 -11.36 -7.86 -11.69
CA HIS A 95 -9.97 -7.68 -11.34
C HIS A 95 -9.88 -6.51 -10.35
N LEU A 96 -9.64 -6.81 -9.09
CA LEU A 96 -9.43 -5.85 -8.02
C LEU A 96 -7.94 -5.75 -7.73
N SER A 97 -7.36 -4.59 -7.97
CA SER A 97 -5.94 -4.32 -7.73
C SER A 97 -5.79 -3.32 -6.59
N TYR A 98 -5.10 -3.70 -5.55
CA TYR A 98 -4.73 -2.83 -4.45
C TYR A 98 -3.32 -2.29 -4.66
N ILE A 99 -3.09 -1.00 -4.40
CA ILE A 99 -1.74 -0.42 -4.43
C ILE A 99 -0.97 -0.81 -3.17
N LYS A 100 -1.62 -0.78 -2.00
CA LYS A 100 -0.96 -1.18 -0.76
C LYS A 100 -0.62 -2.68 -0.75
N PRO A 101 0.55 -3.04 -0.20
CA PRO A 101 1.46 -2.27 0.68
C PRO A 101 2.56 -1.47 -0.02
N HIS A 102 2.45 -1.14 -1.32
CA HIS A 102 3.44 -0.34 -2.05
C HIS A 102 3.75 1.00 -1.33
N TRP A 103 4.97 1.49 -1.46
CA TRP A 103 5.37 2.83 -1.00
C TRP A 103 4.46 3.93 -1.59
N PRO A 104 4.07 4.95 -0.80
CA PRO A 104 4.43 5.28 0.58
C PRO A 104 3.83 4.32 1.62
N TYR A 105 4.66 3.89 2.58
CA TYR A 105 4.27 2.89 3.60
C TYR A 105 3.47 3.51 4.75
N MET A 106 2.48 4.34 4.43
CA MET A 106 1.63 5.00 5.44
C MET A 106 0.42 4.13 5.77
N ALA A 107 0.37 3.66 7.00
CA ALA A 107 -0.75 2.87 7.51
C ALA A 107 -1.66 3.74 8.41
N PRO A 108 -2.99 3.62 8.32
CA PRO A 108 -3.89 4.30 9.22
C PRO A 108 -3.87 3.68 10.62
N ASP A 109 -4.38 4.41 11.63
CA ASP A 109 -4.61 3.85 12.96
C ASP A 109 -5.72 2.79 12.91
N PRO A 110 -5.56 1.63 13.58
CA PRO A 110 -4.46 1.20 14.46
C PRO A 110 -3.34 0.44 13.73
N TYR A 111 -3.41 0.24 12.42
CA TYR A 111 -2.51 -0.62 11.66
C TYR A 111 -1.05 -0.16 11.72
N HIS A 112 -0.80 1.15 11.80
CA HIS A 112 0.56 1.72 11.92
C HIS A 112 1.31 1.24 13.18
N ALA A 113 0.60 0.80 14.20
CA ALA A 113 1.15 0.41 15.51
C ALA A 113 0.88 -1.05 15.90
N LEU A 114 0.39 -1.89 14.96
CA LEU A 114 0.14 -3.31 15.24
C LEU A 114 1.41 -4.11 15.46
N TYR A 115 2.50 -3.72 14.85
CA TYR A 115 3.78 -4.41 14.90
C TYR A 115 4.87 -3.48 15.46
N SER A 116 5.87 -4.09 16.05
CA SER A 116 7.00 -3.42 16.67
C SER A 116 8.33 -3.83 16.02
N THR A 117 9.42 -3.23 16.49
CA THR A 117 10.76 -3.63 16.05
C THR A 117 11.15 -5.05 16.48
N GLU A 118 10.42 -5.66 17.42
CA GLU A 118 10.66 -7.03 17.89
C GLU A 118 10.11 -8.07 16.90
N ASP A 119 9.16 -7.66 16.04
CA ASP A 119 8.54 -8.53 15.04
C ASP A 119 9.34 -8.61 13.74
N ILE A 120 10.43 -7.84 13.61
CA ILE A 120 11.22 -7.74 12.39
C ILE A 120 12.16 -8.91 12.23
N ILE A 121 12.05 -9.61 11.11
CA ILE A 121 13.02 -10.65 10.71
C ILE A 121 14.33 -9.97 10.25
N PRO A 122 15.51 -10.49 10.65
CA PRO A 122 16.80 -10.00 10.17
C PRO A 122 16.87 -10.01 8.64
N ALA A 123 17.50 -8.98 8.06
CA ALA A 123 17.69 -8.95 6.61
C ALA A 123 18.57 -10.10 6.11
N ILE A 124 18.17 -10.66 4.99
CA ILE A 124 18.98 -11.66 4.25
C ILE A 124 20.01 -10.88 3.42
N ARG A 125 21.16 -10.57 4.00
CA ARG A 125 22.22 -9.81 3.32
C ARG A 125 23.59 -10.08 3.94
N SER A 126 24.64 -9.99 3.13
CA SER A 126 26.03 -10.13 3.59
C SER A 126 26.96 -9.17 2.84
N ASP A 127 28.09 -8.78 3.47
CA ASP A 127 29.06 -7.91 2.82
C ASP A 127 29.70 -8.55 1.57
N ARG A 128 29.69 -9.90 1.49
CA ARG A 128 30.18 -10.61 0.29
C ARG A 128 29.38 -10.28 -0.96
N GLU A 129 28.09 -10.00 -0.82
CA GLU A 129 27.21 -9.62 -1.94
C GLU A 129 27.58 -8.26 -2.55
N LEU A 130 28.28 -7.42 -1.80
CA LEU A 130 28.78 -6.13 -2.30
C LEU A 130 29.99 -6.27 -3.22
N LEU A 131 30.64 -7.44 -3.19
CA LEU A 131 31.84 -7.71 -3.96
C LEU A 131 31.48 -8.38 -5.30
N GLY A 132 31.91 -7.76 -6.40
CA GLY A 132 31.74 -8.35 -7.75
C GLY A 132 30.31 -8.38 -8.26
N ARG A 133 29.43 -7.53 -7.73
CA ARG A 133 28.05 -7.39 -8.22
C ARG A 133 28.00 -7.10 -9.72
N HIS A 134 27.00 -7.63 -10.39
CA HIS A 134 26.67 -7.22 -11.74
C HIS A 134 26.43 -5.69 -11.79
N PRO A 135 26.89 -4.96 -12.82
CA PRO A 135 26.78 -3.50 -12.89
C PRO A 135 25.36 -2.97 -12.68
N VAL A 136 24.33 -3.67 -13.18
CA VAL A 136 22.93 -3.31 -12.99
C VAL A 136 22.55 -3.37 -11.50
N VAL A 137 22.89 -4.46 -10.81
CA VAL A 137 22.63 -4.62 -9.36
C VAL A 137 23.36 -3.56 -8.56
N SER A 138 24.62 -3.24 -8.95
CA SER A 138 25.37 -2.17 -8.31
C SER A 138 24.71 -0.81 -8.49
N ALA A 139 24.16 -0.52 -9.69
CA ALA A 139 23.45 0.73 -9.97
C ALA A 139 22.20 0.85 -9.07
N PHE A 140 21.43 -0.22 -8.93
CA PHE A 140 20.27 -0.26 -8.01
C PHE A 140 20.64 -0.08 -6.55
N GLY A 141 21.81 -0.56 -6.13
CA GLY A 141 22.31 -0.29 -4.77
C GLY A 141 22.56 1.19 -4.47
N TYR A 142 22.65 2.05 -5.49
CA TYR A 142 22.75 3.51 -5.34
C TYR A 142 21.39 4.22 -5.47
N HIS A 143 20.32 3.50 -5.71
CA HIS A 143 18.99 4.07 -5.71
C HIS A 143 18.58 4.53 -4.30
N GLU A 144 17.73 5.55 -4.22
CA GLU A 144 17.37 6.17 -2.93
C GLU A 144 16.77 5.16 -1.95
N GLU A 145 15.91 4.27 -2.43
CA GLU A 145 15.26 3.24 -1.64
C GLU A 145 16.29 2.23 -1.10
N SER A 146 17.20 1.74 -1.95
CA SER A 146 18.25 0.81 -1.54
C SER A 146 19.19 1.43 -0.50
N ILE A 147 19.59 2.70 -0.70
CA ILE A 147 20.39 3.45 0.29
C ILE A 147 19.63 3.58 1.61
N SER A 148 18.31 3.83 1.56
CA SER A 148 17.48 3.94 2.74
C SER A 148 17.39 2.62 3.49
N PHE A 149 17.05 1.53 2.81
CA PHE A 149 16.89 0.20 3.39
C PHE A 149 18.23 -0.49 3.75
N SER A 150 19.36 0.00 3.26
CA SER A 150 20.66 -0.47 3.74
C SER A 150 20.89 -0.18 5.22
N ARG A 151 20.16 0.76 5.80
CA ARG A 151 20.25 1.19 7.20
C ARG A 151 19.18 0.50 8.04
N ASP A 152 19.59 -0.15 9.12
CA ASP A 152 18.66 -0.85 10.03
C ASP A 152 17.65 0.09 10.68
N GLU A 153 17.98 1.36 10.89
CA GLU A 153 17.04 2.36 11.41
C GLU A 153 15.86 2.60 10.47
N CYS A 154 16.10 2.56 9.16
CA CYS A 154 15.03 2.66 8.18
C CYS A 154 14.13 1.42 8.24
N ARG A 155 14.74 0.22 8.20
CA ARG A 155 14.01 -1.05 8.30
C ARG A 155 13.15 -1.13 9.56
N LYS A 156 13.69 -0.72 10.70
CA LYS A 156 12.97 -0.72 11.99
C LYS A 156 11.74 0.19 12.01
N ARG A 157 11.69 1.21 11.16
CA ARG A 157 10.52 2.08 11.01
C ARG A 157 9.54 1.58 9.97
N VAL A 158 10.05 1.14 8.83
CA VAL A 158 9.21 0.83 7.67
C VAL A 158 8.58 -0.55 7.80
N ILE A 159 9.31 -1.58 8.21
CA ILE A 159 8.79 -2.95 8.21
C ILE A 159 7.55 -3.11 9.11
N PRO A 160 7.48 -2.57 10.33
CA PRO A 160 6.25 -2.63 11.14
C PRO A 160 5.06 -1.99 10.44
N ALA A 161 5.24 -0.83 9.80
CA ALA A 161 4.16 -0.17 9.05
C ALA A 161 3.75 -0.98 7.80
N TYR A 162 4.71 -1.55 7.08
CA TYR A 162 4.46 -2.44 5.95
C TYR A 162 3.64 -3.67 6.37
N MET A 163 3.99 -4.32 7.47
CA MET A 163 3.22 -5.44 8.04
C MET A 163 1.81 -4.98 8.45
N GLY A 164 1.68 -3.77 8.98
CA GLY A 164 0.39 -3.16 9.29
C GLY A 164 -0.49 -2.96 8.05
N LEU A 165 0.08 -2.49 6.95
CA LEU A 165 -0.63 -2.36 5.66
C LEU A 165 -1.09 -3.72 5.11
N ILE A 166 -0.28 -4.77 5.27
CA ILE A 166 -0.68 -6.14 4.90
C ILE A 166 -1.86 -6.59 5.77
N SER A 167 -1.85 -6.30 7.07
CA SER A 167 -2.95 -6.66 7.97
C SER A 167 -4.23 -5.87 7.66
N GLU A 168 -4.12 -4.62 7.22
CA GLU A 168 -5.25 -3.85 6.71
C GLU A 168 -5.84 -4.51 5.45
N LEU A 169 -4.97 -4.87 4.51
CA LEU A 169 -5.37 -5.55 3.27
C LEU A 169 -6.09 -6.87 3.56
N ASP A 170 -5.51 -7.71 4.43
CA ASP A 170 -6.10 -8.99 4.84
C ASP A 170 -7.51 -8.80 5.45
N PHE A 171 -7.66 -7.80 6.33
CA PHE A 171 -8.97 -7.45 6.88
C PHE A 171 -9.99 -7.09 5.80
N HIS A 172 -9.59 -6.30 4.81
CA HIS A 172 -10.49 -5.88 3.74
C HIS A 172 -10.80 -6.99 2.73
N ILE A 173 -9.85 -7.89 2.44
CA ILE A 173 -10.13 -9.12 1.69
C ILE A 173 -11.13 -9.99 2.44
N GLY A 174 -10.99 -10.12 3.76
CA GLY A 174 -11.96 -10.81 4.61
C GLY A 174 -13.37 -10.23 4.48
N ARG A 175 -13.52 -8.89 4.47
CA ARG A 175 -14.80 -8.22 4.24
C ARG A 175 -15.43 -8.58 2.89
N LEU A 176 -14.64 -8.62 1.83
CA LEU A 176 -15.13 -9.00 0.50
C LEU A 176 -15.58 -10.47 0.46
N ILE A 177 -14.85 -11.37 1.10
CA ILE A 177 -15.23 -12.79 1.21
C ILE A 177 -16.53 -12.94 2.01
N ASP A 178 -16.68 -12.25 3.13
CA ASP A 178 -17.90 -12.26 3.92
C ASP A 178 -19.10 -11.69 3.14
N PHE A 179 -18.89 -10.65 2.36
CA PHE A 179 -19.90 -10.10 1.46
C PHE A 179 -20.39 -11.14 0.45
N LEU A 180 -19.48 -11.82 -0.25
CA LEU A 180 -19.83 -12.89 -1.20
C LEU A 180 -20.56 -14.04 -0.52
N LYS A 181 -20.16 -14.39 0.70
CA LYS A 181 -20.85 -15.42 1.51
C LYS A 181 -22.28 -15.01 1.88
N ILE A 182 -22.49 -13.76 2.30
CA ILE A 182 -23.82 -13.24 2.65
C ILE A 182 -24.74 -13.22 1.43
N ARG A 183 -24.21 -12.87 0.25
CA ARG A 183 -24.94 -12.91 -1.03
C ARG A 183 -25.28 -14.35 -1.47
N GLY A 184 -24.56 -15.35 -0.99
CA GLY A 184 -24.68 -16.74 -1.46
C GLY A 184 -23.84 -17.04 -2.70
N ASP A 185 -22.95 -16.13 -3.10
CA ASP A 185 -22.14 -16.25 -4.32
C ASP A 185 -20.80 -16.96 -4.09
N LEU A 186 -20.35 -17.11 -2.83
CA LEU A 186 -19.01 -17.60 -2.50
C LEU A 186 -18.74 -19.00 -3.09
N ASP A 187 -19.69 -19.92 -2.99
CA ASP A 187 -19.51 -21.31 -3.47
C ASP A 187 -19.49 -21.40 -5.01
N ASN A 188 -19.91 -20.35 -5.70
CA ASN A 188 -19.91 -20.24 -7.17
C ASN A 188 -18.88 -19.23 -7.70
N THR A 189 -17.97 -18.77 -6.84
CA THR A 189 -16.93 -17.78 -7.19
C THR A 189 -15.55 -18.38 -7.06
N VAL A 190 -14.74 -18.30 -8.11
CA VAL A 190 -13.31 -18.60 -8.03
C VAL A 190 -12.57 -17.35 -7.60
N ILE A 191 -11.87 -17.42 -6.47
CA ILE A 191 -11.06 -16.33 -5.94
C ILE A 191 -9.59 -16.65 -6.21
N VAL A 192 -8.89 -15.74 -6.89
CA VAL A 192 -7.45 -15.84 -7.13
C VAL A 192 -6.79 -14.65 -6.43
N LEU A 193 -6.01 -14.92 -5.37
CA LEU A 193 -5.18 -13.94 -4.70
C LEU A 193 -3.73 -14.09 -5.19
N THR A 194 -3.15 -13.02 -5.67
CA THR A 194 -1.76 -12.99 -6.13
C THR A 194 -1.14 -11.62 -5.91
N SER A 195 0.18 -11.54 -6.03
CA SER A 195 0.93 -10.29 -6.08
C SER A 195 1.67 -10.22 -7.42
N ASP A 196 1.95 -9.02 -7.90
CA ASP A 196 2.80 -8.77 -9.08
C ASP A 196 4.28 -8.98 -8.74
N HIS A 197 4.71 -8.61 -7.51
CA HIS A 197 6.07 -8.75 -6.95
C HIS A 197 6.03 -8.63 -5.43
N GLY A 198 7.15 -8.86 -4.78
CA GLY A 198 7.40 -8.52 -3.38
C GLY A 198 8.12 -7.18 -3.23
N ASP A 199 8.71 -6.96 -2.05
CA ASP A 199 9.59 -5.82 -1.75
C ASP A 199 10.81 -6.33 -1.00
N TYR A 200 12.00 -5.90 -1.39
CA TYR A 200 13.25 -6.34 -0.76
C TYR A 200 13.38 -5.89 0.71
N LEU A 201 12.86 -4.76 1.09
CA LEU A 201 12.88 -4.21 2.45
C LEU A 201 14.27 -4.29 3.14
N GLY A 202 15.33 -4.23 2.34
CA GLY A 202 16.73 -4.30 2.78
C GLY A 202 17.43 -5.64 2.60
N ASP A 203 16.74 -6.68 2.13
CA ASP A 203 17.38 -7.91 1.71
C ASP A 203 18.29 -7.64 0.52
N HIS A 204 19.40 -8.33 0.45
CA HIS A 204 20.44 -8.14 -0.57
C HIS A 204 20.95 -6.70 -0.70
N TRP A 205 20.80 -5.87 0.34
CA TRP A 205 21.13 -4.44 0.36
C TRP A 205 20.28 -3.60 -0.61
N LEU A 206 19.07 -4.05 -0.94
CA LEU A 206 18.18 -3.45 -1.90
C LEU A 206 16.87 -2.97 -1.24
N GLY A 207 16.20 -2.04 -1.89
CA GLY A 207 14.82 -1.64 -1.61
C GLY A 207 13.99 -1.78 -2.87
N GLU A 208 12.67 -1.81 -2.72
CA GLU A 208 11.71 -2.03 -3.79
C GLU A 208 11.88 -3.40 -4.51
N LYS A 209 11.80 -3.45 -5.86
CA LYS A 209 11.46 -4.67 -6.60
C LYS A 209 12.19 -4.87 -7.93
N GLU A 210 13.08 -3.98 -8.31
CA GLU A 210 13.51 -3.80 -9.71
C GLU A 210 14.45 -4.91 -10.26
N LEU A 211 14.79 -5.91 -9.47
CA LEU A 211 15.74 -6.95 -9.82
C LEU A 211 15.16 -8.36 -9.62
N PHE A 212 15.84 -9.36 -10.17
CA PHE A 212 15.46 -10.77 -10.09
C PHE A 212 16.17 -11.49 -8.94
N TYR A 213 15.84 -11.15 -7.71
CA TYR A 213 16.17 -11.93 -6.51
C TYR A 213 14.89 -12.54 -5.94
N GLU A 214 15.06 -13.61 -5.17
CA GLU A 214 14.01 -14.05 -4.27
C GLU A 214 13.85 -13.03 -3.14
N SER A 215 12.63 -12.56 -2.93
CA SER A 215 12.29 -11.60 -1.88
C SER A 215 11.28 -12.21 -0.90
#